data_be4ef5e6781c4f2b3fde55139872ad1e
#
_entry.id   be4ef5e6781c4f2b3fde55139872ad1e
#
_cell.length_a   1.000
_cell.length_b   1.000
_cell.length_c   1.000
_cell.angle_alpha   90.00
_cell.angle_beta   90.00
_cell.angle_gamma   90.00
#
_symmetry.space_group_name_H-M   'P 1'
#
loop_
_entity.id
_entity.type
_entity.pdbx_description
1 polymer ?
#
loop_
_entity_poly.entity_id
_entity_poly.type
_entity_poly.pdbx_seq_one_letter_code
_entity_poly.pdbx_strand_id
1 'polypeptide(L)'
;MSTCYKNFPVIITYEDGSTEKIYANSVSLNENVNLENMESLGAKGATSVLNRTAPEGSISIESYMSSGILQTLDLIQANNQNITIQFGPYQTPSPCVLNSMNVSVSVGEPLSLSRDYTYYGSVSTVSLPTPDAPEITPVIPEGVSISGYSTIGGSNIITDMSWSVSQNYQTFNLLGNVTPVVVYSNGQKSLDINGESFTESLMQSPTAGCVVPPKDYSVTISGCGTGLGTLTMSNAYMTSRSSDVDPESVEKNSVSIIEYL
;
A
#
# COMPACT_ATOMS: atom_id res chain seq x y z
N MET A 1 -27.58 14.68 -7.73
CA MET A 1 -26.83 14.66 -9.01
C MET A 1 -25.54 13.88 -8.76
N SER A 2 -25.31 12.82 -9.48
CA SER A 2 -24.01 12.10 -9.43
C SER A 2 -23.03 12.86 -10.27
N THR A 3 -21.99 13.43 -9.67
CA THR A 3 -20.93 14.13 -10.40
C THR A 3 -19.89 13.11 -10.84
N CYS A 4 -19.63 13.03 -12.13
CA CYS A 4 -18.63 12.12 -12.68
C CYS A 4 -17.26 12.81 -12.71
N TYR A 5 -16.28 12.30 -11.96
CA TYR A 5 -14.91 12.84 -11.90
C TYR A 5 -13.93 12.07 -12.81
N LYS A 6 -14.42 11.43 -13.85
CA LYS A 6 -13.68 10.48 -14.72
C LYS A 6 -12.37 11.04 -15.29
N ASN A 7 -12.25 12.34 -15.45
CA ASN A 7 -11.08 12.97 -16.10
C ASN A 7 -10.24 13.81 -15.12
N PHE A 8 -10.44 13.62 -13.82
CA PHE A 8 -9.68 14.36 -12.82
C PHE A 8 -8.69 13.42 -12.14
N PRO A 9 -7.41 13.77 -12.12
CA PRO A 9 -6.42 12.99 -11.37
C PRO A 9 -6.64 13.15 -9.87
N VAL A 10 -6.25 12.14 -9.12
CA VAL A 10 -5.95 12.26 -7.70
C VAL A 10 -4.56 12.88 -7.59
N ILE A 11 -4.42 13.95 -6.83
CA ILE A 11 -3.16 14.64 -6.63
C ILE A 11 -2.70 14.40 -5.20
N ILE A 12 -1.56 13.75 -5.05
CA ILE A 12 -0.88 13.59 -3.77
C ILE A 12 0.21 14.65 -3.68
N THR A 13 0.19 15.45 -2.63
CA THR A 13 1.24 16.42 -2.32
C THR A 13 1.99 15.93 -1.10
N TYR A 14 3.29 15.69 -1.25
CA TYR A 14 4.19 15.23 -0.20
C TYR A 14 4.73 16.39 0.64
N GLU A 15 5.35 16.08 1.77
CA GLU A 15 5.87 17.07 2.73
C GLU A 15 6.96 17.98 2.11
N ASP A 16 7.73 17.48 1.16
CA ASP A 16 8.74 18.24 0.42
C ASP A 16 8.16 19.18 -0.65
N GLY A 17 6.84 19.19 -0.81
CA GLY A 17 6.12 19.97 -1.83
C GLY A 17 6.08 19.30 -3.20
N SER A 18 6.68 18.15 -3.38
CA SER A 18 6.51 17.37 -4.62
C SER A 18 5.08 16.87 -4.78
N THR A 19 4.65 16.69 -6.01
CA THR A 19 3.29 16.24 -6.32
C THR A 19 3.31 15.03 -7.22
N GLU A 20 2.44 14.07 -6.91
CA GLU A 20 2.17 12.89 -7.74
C GLU A 20 0.73 12.95 -8.26
N LYS A 21 0.54 12.67 -9.54
CA LYS A 21 -0.80 12.53 -10.15
C LYS A 21 -1.12 11.07 -10.38
N ILE A 22 -2.24 10.62 -9.84
CA ILE A 22 -2.73 9.25 -9.98
C ILE A 22 -4.07 9.27 -10.72
N TYR A 23 -4.18 8.42 -11.73
CA TYR A 23 -5.46 8.19 -12.42
C TYR A 23 -6.09 6.94 -11.81
N ALA A 24 -6.88 7.18 -10.77
CA ALA A 24 -7.50 6.12 -10.00
C ALA A 24 -8.68 5.48 -10.72
N ASN A 25 -8.80 4.15 -10.59
CA ASN A 25 -9.99 3.42 -11.00
C ASN A 25 -11.11 3.61 -9.99
N SER A 26 -10.74 3.63 -8.70
CA SER A 26 -11.63 3.92 -7.60
C SER A 26 -10.95 4.74 -6.51
N VAL A 27 -11.73 5.58 -5.85
CA VAL A 27 -11.35 6.30 -4.63
C VAL A 27 -12.48 6.19 -3.65
N SER A 28 -12.20 5.67 -2.46
CA SER A 28 -13.15 5.62 -1.36
C SER A 28 -12.67 6.51 -0.22
N LEU A 29 -13.59 7.25 0.37
CA LEU A 29 -13.36 8.10 1.51
C LEU A 29 -14.30 7.70 2.65
N ASN A 30 -13.75 7.59 3.85
CA ASN A 30 -14.50 7.39 5.06
C ASN A 30 -14.04 8.39 6.12
N GLU A 31 -14.98 9.01 6.83
CA GLU A 31 -14.71 9.98 7.89
C GLU A 31 -15.51 9.60 9.14
N ASN A 32 -14.85 9.45 10.26
CA ASN A 32 -15.43 9.13 11.54
C ASN A 32 -15.27 10.30 12.51
N VAL A 33 -16.34 10.67 13.16
CA VAL A 33 -16.34 11.70 14.22
C VAL A 33 -16.57 11.04 15.56
N ASN A 34 -15.60 11.14 16.47
CA ASN A 34 -15.72 10.63 17.84
C ASN A 34 -16.52 11.59 18.70
N LEU A 35 -17.80 11.29 18.87
CA LEU A 35 -18.71 12.05 19.70
C LEU A 35 -18.82 11.42 21.09
N GLU A 36 -18.62 12.21 22.14
CA GLU A 36 -18.85 11.78 23.51
C GLU A 36 -20.03 12.52 24.10
N ASN A 37 -20.96 11.75 24.65
CA ASN A 37 -22.09 12.30 25.37
C ASN A 37 -21.64 12.75 26.77
N MET A 38 -21.88 14.00 27.09
CA MET A 38 -21.73 14.52 28.45
C MET A 38 -23.07 14.49 29.16
N GLU A 39 -23.09 13.81 30.30
CA GLU A 39 -24.23 13.78 31.21
C GLU A 39 -23.93 14.63 32.44
N SER A 40 -24.83 15.52 32.80
CA SER A 40 -24.73 16.23 34.07
C SER A 40 -25.61 15.58 35.13
N LEU A 41 -25.12 15.56 36.35
CA LEU A 41 -25.83 14.99 37.50
C LEU A 41 -27.20 15.70 37.66
N GLY A 42 -28.26 14.90 37.62
CA GLY A 42 -29.65 15.43 37.74
C GLY A 42 -30.35 15.75 36.43
N ALA A 43 -29.69 15.68 35.29
CA ALA A 43 -30.33 15.78 33.97
C ALA A 43 -30.80 14.41 33.46
N LYS A 44 -31.92 14.38 32.78
CA LYS A 44 -32.39 13.18 32.07
C LYS A 44 -31.82 13.21 30.65
N GLY A 45 -30.79 12.39 30.39
CA GLY A 45 -30.14 12.27 29.10
C GLY A 45 -28.89 13.15 28.94
N ALA A 46 -28.23 13.05 27.76
CA ALA A 46 -27.04 13.83 27.44
C ALA A 46 -27.34 15.32 27.40
N THR A 47 -26.58 16.10 28.17
CA THR A 47 -26.71 17.56 28.20
C THR A 47 -25.92 18.26 27.11
N SER A 48 -24.88 17.60 26.59
CA SER A 48 -24.11 18.07 25.44
C SER A 48 -23.34 16.92 24.79
N VAL A 49 -22.97 17.13 23.54
CA VAL A 49 -22.13 16.21 22.77
C VAL A 49 -20.84 16.95 22.47
N LEU A 50 -19.73 16.38 22.87
CA LEU A 50 -18.40 16.94 22.62
C LEU A 50 -17.65 16.07 21.61
N ASN A 51 -16.96 16.76 20.70
CA ASN A 51 -15.93 16.13 19.89
C ASN A 51 -14.59 16.30 20.62
N ARG A 52 -14.06 15.20 21.14
CA ARG A 52 -12.79 15.22 21.93
C ARG A 52 -11.54 15.29 21.10
N THR A 53 -11.59 14.76 19.89
CA THR A 53 -10.42 14.65 19.00
C THR A 53 -10.81 15.10 17.61
N ALA A 54 -9.82 15.45 16.79
CA ALA A 54 -10.07 15.68 15.38
C ALA A 54 -10.80 14.46 14.77
N PRO A 55 -11.71 14.65 13.81
CA PRO A 55 -12.22 13.56 13.02
C PRO A 55 -11.06 12.72 12.46
N GLU A 56 -11.24 11.43 12.44
CA GLU A 56 -10.30 10.50 11.82
C GLU A 56 -10.95 9.92 10.58
N GLY A 57 -10.24 9.95 9.48
CA GLY A 57 -10.74 9.39 8.24
C GLY A 57 -9.71 8.55 7.51
N SER A 58 -10.20 7.78 6.57
CA SER A 58 -9.37 6.98 5.67
C SER A 58 -9.70 7.27 4.22
N ILE A 59 -8.69 7.22 3.37
CA ILE A 59 -8.85 7.27 1.92
C ILE A 59 -8.13 6.09 1.30
N SER A 60 -8.83 5.33 0.47
CA SER A 60 -8.29 4.22 -0.29
C SER A 60 -8.31 4.57 -1.78
N ILE A 61 -7.18 4.38 -2.46
CA ILE A 61 -6.99 4.71 -3.86
C ILE A 61 -6.55 3.44 -4.59
N GLU A 62 -7.33 3.03 -5.58
CA GLU A 62 -6.98 1.93 -6.47
C GLU A 62 -6.67 2.45 -7.87
N SER A 63 -5.58 2.01 -8.44
CA SER A 63 -5.14 2.42 -9.78
C SER A 63 -4.46 1.27 -10.52
N TYR A 64 -4.48 1.33 -11.85
CA TYR A 64 -3.56 0.52 -12.64
C TYR A 64 -2.19 1.19 -12.68
N MET A 65 -1.15 0.37 -12.71
CA MET A 65 0.20 0.88 -12.85
C MET A 65 0.49 1.20 -14.32
N SER A 66 1.08 2.36 -14.54
CA SER A 66 1.73 2.73 -15.78
C SER A 66 3.25 2.65 -15.63
N SER A 67 3.99 2.61 -16.73
CA SER A 67 5.45 2.56 -16.71
C SER A 67 6.07 3.65 -15.83
N GLY A 68 7.03 3.30 -14.97
CA GLY A 68 7.80 4.24 -14.15
C GLY A 68 7.35 4.39 -12.68
N ILE A 69 6.20 3.89 -12.29
CA ILE A 69 5.67 4.04 -10.92
C ILE A 69 6.42 3.15 -9.90
N LEU A 70 7.01 2.04 -10.31
CA LEU A 70 7.73 1.16 -9.38
C LEU A 70 8.92 1.86 -8.69
N GLN A 71 9.50 2.88 -9.30
CA GLN A 71 10.57 3.67 -8.68
C GLN A 71 10.08 4.52 -7.50
N THR A 72 8.80 4.89 -7.47
CA THR A 72 8.20 5.65 -6.36
C THR A 72 7.80 4.78 -5.19
N LEU A 73 7.76 3.46 -5.36
CA LEU A 73 7.42 2.52 -4.28
C LEU A 73 8.52 2.44 -3.20
N ASP A 74 9.77 2.76 -3.53
CA ASP A 74 10.86 2.90 -2.56
C ASP A 74 10.77 4.20 -1.73
N LEU A 75 9.91 5.15 -2.14
CA LEU A 75 9.72 6.42 -1.44
C LEU A 75 8.80 6.33 -0.22
N ILE A 76 8.34 5.13 0.14
CA ILE A 76 7.65 4.90 1.41
C ILE A 76 8.68 4.97 2.52
N GLN A 77 9.01 6.19 2.89
CA GLN A 77 9.92 6.47 3.99
C GLN A 77 9.13 7.07 5.15
N ALA A 78 9.66 6.82 6.35
CA ALA A 78 9.16 7.30 7.63
C ALA A 78 8.89 8.83 7.70
N ASN A 79 9.27 9.59 6.70
CA ASN A 79 9.28 11.05 6.69
C ASN A 79 8.08 11.70 5.99
N ASN A 80 7.18 10.92 5.38
CA ASN A 80 6.01 11.48 4.69
C ASN A 80 4.76 11.44 5.60
N GLN A 81 4.78 12.23 6.67
CA GLN A 81 3.67 12.30 7.63
C GLN A 81 2.68 13.43 7.32
N ASN A 82 3.09 14.40 6.50
CA ASN A 82 2.28 15.58 6.17
C ASN A 82 1.84 15.58 4.70
N ILE A 83 1.27 14.46 4.29
CA ILE A 83 0.71 14.31 2.94
C ILE A 83 -0.64 15.02 2.88
N THR A 84 -1.00 15.58 1.73
CA THR A 84 -2.36 15.98 1.41
C THR A 84 -2.81 15.33 0.11
N ILE A 85 -4.05 14.88 0.05
CA ILE A 85 -4.61 14.16 -1.09
C ILE A 85 -5.83 14.92 -1.59
N GLN A 86 -5.75 15.40 -2.84
CA GLN A 86 -6.87 16.02 -3.52
C GLN A 86 -7.53 15.03 -4.49
N PHE A 87 -8.84 14.84 -4.37
CA PHE A 87 -9.65 14.06 -5.30
C PHE A 87 -10.94 14.82 -5.64
N GLY A 88 -11.10 15.17 -6.89
CA GLY A 88 -12.18 16.07 -7.30
C GLY A 88 -12.12 17.40 -6.53
N PRO A 89 -13.26 17.86 -5.95
CA PRO A 89 -13.31 19.11 -5.17
C PRO A 89 -12.89 18.92 -3.71
N TYR A 90 -12.45 17.75 -3.29
CA TYR A 90 -12.14 17.44 -1.89
C TYR A 90 -10.64 17.32 -1.67
N GLN A 91 -10.19 17.76 -0.51
CA GLN A 91 -8.80 17.63 -0.09
C GLN A 91 -8.74 17.17 1.36
N THR A 92 -7.91 16.14 1.63
CA THR A 92 -7.64 15.68 2.99
C THR A 92 -6.85 16.74 3.76
N PRO A 93 -7.06 16.86 5.09
CA PRO A 93 -6.21 17.68 5.92
C PRO A 93 -4.83 17.03 6.10
N SER A 94 -3.88 17.81 6.65
CA SER A 94 -2.63 17.32 7.21
C SER A 94 -2.75 17.26 8.74
N PRO A 95 -2.23 16.21 9.43
CA PRO A 95 -1.44 15.11 8.88
C PRO A 95 -2.30 14.06 8.18
N CYS A 96 -1.79 13.56 7.06
CA CYS A 96 -2.29 12.41 6.35
C CYS A 96 -1.11 11.47 6.11
N VAL A 97 -1.26 10.20 6.46
CA VAL A 97 -0.18 9.22 6.44
C VAL A 97 -0.56 8.00 5.63
N LEU A 98 0.41 7.42 4.93
CA LEU A 98 0.23 6.16 4.20
C LEU A 98 0.30 4.98 5.18
N ASN A 99 -0.78 4.23 5.33
CA ASN A 99 -0.83 3.03 6.17
C ASN A 99 -0.35 1.79 5.44
N SER A 100 -0.85 1.61 4.23
CA SER A 100 -0.51 0.44 3.44
C SER A 100 -0.49 0.75 1.95
N MET A 101 0.32 -0.02 1.25
CA MET A 101 0.35 -0.06 -0.20
C MET A 101 0.51 -1.51 -0.65
N ASN A 102 -0.23 -1.87 -1.68
CA ASN A 102 -0.17 -3.21 -2.24
C ASN A 102 -0.08 -3.15 -3.76
N VAL A 103 0.87 -3.89 -4.31
CA VAL A 103 1.02 -4.15 -5.75
C VAL A 103 0.63 -5.59 -6.01
N SER A 104 -0.36 -5.79 -6.85
CA SER A 104 -0.83 -7.11 -7.25
C SER A 104 -0.51 -7.38 -8.71
N VAL A 105 0.07 -8.54 -8.94
CA VAL A 105 0.48 -9.03 -10.27
C VAL A 105 -0.15 -10.40 -10.49
N SER A 106 -0.95 -10.53 -11.52
CA SER A 106 -1.52 -11.81 -11.95
C SER A 106 -1.31 -12.01 -13.44
N VAL A 107 -1.18 -13.25 -13.86
CA VAL A 107 -0.95 -13.57 -15.27
C VAL A 107 -2.11 -13.09 -16.14
N GLY A 108 -1.80 -12.27 -17.15
CA GLY A 108 -2.78 -11.79 -18.12
C GLY A 108 -3.65 -10.62 -17.64
N GLU A 109 -3.44 -10.13 -16.42
CA GLU A 109 -4.15 -8.98 -15.87
C GLU A 109 -3.24 -7.75 -15.77
N PRO A 110 -3.80 -6.53 -15.87
CA PRO A 110 -3.03 -5.32 -15.63
C PRO A 110 -2.52 -5.25 -14.20
N LEU A 111 -1.30 -4.75 -14.03
CA LEU A 111 -0.75 -4.44 -12.71
C LEU A 111 -1.65 -3.48 -11.95
N SER A 112 -2.08 -3.89 -10.76
CA SER A 112 -2.88 -3.05 -9.88
C SER A 112 -2.07 -2.58 -8.67
N LEU A 113 -2.38 -1.35 -8.24
CA LEU A 113 -1.79 -0.71 -7.08
C LEU A 113 -2.92 -0.16 -6.22
N SER A 114 -2.98 -0.57 -4.95
CA SER A 114 -3.83 0.04 -3.94
C SER A 114 -3.00 0.76 -2.89
N ARG A 115 -3.50 1.88 -2.40
CA ARG A 115 -2.88 2.70 -1.35
C ARG A 115 -3.94 3.12 -0.35
N ASP A 116 -3.68 2.89 0.93
CA ASP A 116 -4.56 3.26 2.03
C ASP A 116 -3.88 4.30 2.92
N TYR A 117 -4.59 5.39 3.14
CA TYR A 117 -4.12 6.50 3.96
C TYR A 117 -5.08 6.75 5.12
N THR A 118 -4.53 7.22 6.24
CA THR A 118 -5.31 7.78 7.35
C THR A 118 -5.00 9.26 7.50
N TYR A 119 -6.03 10.06 7.72
CA TYR A 119 -5.89 11.49 7.96
C TYR A 119 -6.65 11.92 9.23
N TYR A 120 -6.23 13.04 9.81
CA TYR A 120 -6.78 13.57 11.04
C TYR A 120 -7.24 15.02 10.84
N GLY A 121 -8.54 15.23 10.88
CA GLY A 121 -9.22 16.49 10.63
C GLY A 121 -10.35 16.33 9.62
N SER A 122 -11.03 17.41 9.30
CA SER A 122 -12.13 17.36 8.33
C SER A 122 -11.64 17.66 6.91
N VAL A 123 -12.19 16.95 5.95
CA VAL A 123 -11.96 17.18 4.53
C VAL A 123 -12.43 18.58 4.15
N SER A 124 -11.62 19.31 3.41
CA SER A 124 -11.91 20.64 2.89
C SER A 124 -12.37 20.59 1.44
N THR A 125 -13.12 21.62 1.03
CA THR A 125 -13.48 21.79 -0.38
C THR A 125 -12.49 22.75 -1.04
N VAL A 126 -11.94 22.30 -2.17
CA VAL A 126 -10.97 23.06 -2.97
C VAL A 126 -11.43 23.19 -4.43
N SER A 127 -10.75 24.04 -5.19
CA SER A 127 -11.01 24.12 -6.63
C SER A 127 -10.67 22.79 -7.31
N LEU A 128 -11.47 22.41 -8.29
CA LEU A 128 -11.20 21.21 -9.09
C LEU A 128 -9.81 21.32 -9.74
N PRO A 129 -9.04 20.22 -9.75
CA PRO A 129 -7.81 20.20 -10.51
C PRO A 129 -8.11 20.38 -12.00
N THR A 130 -7.10 20.81 -12.76
CA THR A 130 -7.25 20.88 -14.21
C THR A 130 -7.55 19.49 -14.76
N PRO A 131 -8.62 19.32 -15.54
CA PRO A 131 -8.90 18.04 -16.18
C PRO A 131 -7.71 17.66 -17.04
N ASP A 132 -7.24 16.46 -16.85
CA ASP A 132 -6.17 15.84 -17.61
C ASP A 132 -6.63 14.43 -17.95
N ALA A 133 -6.57 14.05 -19.19
CA ALA A 133 -6.97 12.72 -19.64
C ALA A 133 -5.81 12.10 -20.43
N PRO A 134 -4.70 11.74 -19.75
CA PRO A 134 -3.64 11.02 -20.42
C PRO A 134 -4.16 9.66 -20.89
N GLU A 135 -3.67 9.21 -21.99
CA GLU A 135 -3.84 7.83 -22.42
C GLU A 135 -3.01 6.94 -21.47
N ILE A 136 -3.69 6.38 -20.46
CA ILE A 136 -3.06 5.43 -19.57
C ILE A 136 -3.10 4.08 -20.26
N THR A 137 -1.95 3.59 -20.64
CA THR A 137 -1.80 2.22 -21.11
C THR A 137 -1.46 1.37 -19.87
N PRO A 138 -2.42 0.56 -19.37
CA PRO A 138 -2.13 -0.37 -18.28
C PRO A 138 -1.04 -1.33 -18.70
N VAL A 139 -0.12 -1.60 -17.81
CA VAL A 139 0.94 -2.56 -18.10
C VAL A 139 0.47 -3.95 -17.73
N ILE A 140 0.54 -4.85 -18.71
CA ILE A 140 0.35 -6.29 -18.48
C ILE A 140 1.75 -6.87 -18.30
N PRO A 141 2.01 -7.53 -17.16
CA PRO A 141 3.31 -8.15 -16.93
C PRO A 141 3.51 -9.32 -17.90
N GLU A 142 4.65 -9.34 -18.58
CA GLU A 142 5.10 -10.46 -19.43
C GLU A 142 5.99 -11.42 -18.65
N GLY A 143 6.59 -10.96 -17.55
CA GLY A 143 7.45 -11.77 -16.72
C GLY A 143 7.75 -11.13 -15.38
N VAL A 144 7.92 -12.00 -14.40
CA VAL A 144 8.42 -11.64 -13.06
C VAL A 144 9.64 -12.47 -12.79
N SER A 145 10.75 -11.84 -12.49
CA SER A 145 11.98 -12.53 -12.07
C SER A 145 12.35 -12.12 -10.65
N ILE A 146 12.78 -13.09 -9.87
CA ILE A 146 13.15 -12.88 -8.47
C ILE A 146 14.60 -13.31 -8.29
N SER A 147 15.43 -12.39 -7.79
CA SER A 147 16.82 -12.71 -7.48
C SER A 147 16.90 -13.67 -6.30
N GLY A 148 17.86 -14.59 -6.35
CA GLY A 148 18.04 -15.59 -5.28
C GLY A 148 17.16 -16.83 -5.44
N TYR A 149 16.34 -16.89 -6.48
CA TYR A 149 15.58 -18.06 -6.87
C TYR A 149 16.31 -18.82 -7.99
N SER A 150 16.56 -20.09 -7.77
CA SER A 150 16.94 -20.98 -8.88
C SER A 150 15.71 -21.74 -9.36
N THR A 151 15.62 -21.88 -10.66
CA THR A 151 14.50 -22.50 -11.36
C THR A 151 14.81 -23.93 -11.74
N ILE A 152 13.81 -24.81 -11.73
CA ILE A 152 13.89 -26.09 -12.40
C ILE A 152 13.66 -25.87 -13.89
N GLY A 153 14.63 -26.22 -14.72
CA GLY A 153 14.49 -26.13 -16.18
C GLY A 153 14.61 -24.72 -16.77
N GLY A 154 15.03 -23.71 -16.02
CA GLY A 154 15.33 -22.38 -16.53
C GLY A 154 14.12 -21.44 -16.69
N SER A 155 12.95 -21.81 -16.24
CA SER A 155 11.75 -20.98 -16.31
C SER A 155 11.08 -20.87 -14.95
N ASN A 156 10.92 -19.64 -14.46
CA ASN A 156 10.05 -19.34 -13.30
C ASN A 156 8.63 -19.19 -13.81
N ILE A 157 7.74 -20.06 -13.41
CA ILE A 157 6.32 -19.87 -13.69
C ILE A 157 5.69 -19.31 -12.42
N ILE A 158 5.74 -17.99 -12.30
CA ILE A 158 5.01 -17.26 -11.26
C ILE A 158 3.64 -16.94 -11.83
N THR A 159 2.59 -17.40 -11.17
CA THR A 159 1.20 -17.14 -11.57
C THR A 159 0.68 -15.86 -10.97
N ASP A 160 1.02 -15.62 -9.71
CA ASP A 160 0.56 -14.48 -8.95
C ASP A 160 1.64 -13.99 -7.99
N MET A 161 1.70 -12.69 -7.80
CA MET A 161 2.58 -12.06 -6.84
C MET A 161 1.84 -10.89 -6.18
N SER A 162 2.00 -10.79 -4.88
CA SER A 162 1.57 -9.63 -4.09
C SER A 162 2.76 -9.06 -3.33
N TRP A 163 3.04 -7.80 -3.54
CA TRP A 163 4.03 -7.06 -2.77
C TRP A 163 3.33 -5.96 -1.99
N SER A 164 3.51 -5.95 -0.68
CA SER A 164 2.86 -4.98 0.19
C SER A 164 3.83 -4.32 1.14
N VAL A 165 3.53 -3.07 1.47
CA VAL A 165 4.16 -2.32 2.54
C VAL A 165 3.08 -1.88 3.50
N SER A 166 3.30 -2.12 4.78
CA SER A 166 2.47 -1.60 5.86
C SER A 166 3.30 -0.74 6.79
N GLN A 167 2.72 0.37 7.25
CA GLN A 167 3.34 1.30 8.17
C GLN A 167 2.42 1.54 9.35
N ASN A 168 2.97 1.48 10.56
CA ASN A 168 2.23 1.74 11.77
C ASN A 168 2.64 3.11 12.33
N TYR A 169 1.64 3.85 12.79
CA TYR A 169 1.81 5.17 13.37
C TYR A 169 1.22 5.19 14.78
N GLN A 170 1.83 5.99 15.63
CA GLN A 170 1.30 6.32 16.94
C GLN A 170 0.81 7.77 16.93
N THR A 171 -0.35 8.00 17.53
CA THR A 171 -0.95 9.32 17.64
C THR A 171 -0.82 9.84 19.06
N PHE A 172 -0.40 11.10 19.21
CA PHE A 172 -0.27 11.76 20.49
C PHE A 172 -1.14 13.01 20.51
N ASN A 173 -2.09 13.07 21.43
CA ASN A 173 -2.91 14.25 21.65
C ASN A 173 -2.18 15.22 22.59
N LEU A 174 -1.87 16.41 22.09
CA LEU A 174 -1.23 17.46 22.87
C LEU A 174 -2.28 18.41 23.46
N LEU A 175 -2.02 18.89 24.68
CA LEU A 175 -2.91 19.83 25.33
C LEU A 175 -3.00 21.15 24.51
N GLY A 176 -4.22 21.54 24.14
CA GLY A 176 -4.48 22.71 23.32
C GLY A 176 -4.51 22.47 21.80
N ASN A 177 -4.14 21.28 21.34
CA ASN A 177 -4.25 20.91 19.94
C ASN A 177 -5.40 19.91 19.71
N VAL A 178 -6.27 20.22 18.77
CA VAL A 178 -7.35 19.30 18.36
C VAL A 178 -6.80 18.22 17.45
N THR A 179 -5.84 18.57 16.59
CA THR A 179 -5.20 17.63 15.67
C THR A 179 -4.06 16.88 16.37
N PRO A 180 -4.03 15.55 16.35
CA PRO A 180 -2.96 14.80 16.99
C PRO A 180 -1.62 14.96 16.24
N VAL A 181 -0.54 14.76 16.96
CA VAL A 181 0.78 14.55 16.37
C VAL A 181 0.89 13.07 16.01
N VAL A 182 1.27 12.80 14.78
CA VAL A 182 1.43 11.44 14.27
C VAL A 182 2.92 11.14 14.17
N VAL A 183 3.33 9.99 14.72
CA VAL A 183 4.73 9.57 14.73
C VAL A 183 4.81 8.15 14.17
N TYR A 184 5.70 7.96 13.21
CA TYR A 184 6.00 6.63 12.68
C TYR A 184 6.56 5.73 13.79
N SER A 185 6.05 4.54 13.87
CA SER A 185 6.45 3.55 14.88
C SER A 185 7.31 2.45 14.29
N ASN A 186 6.79 1.75 13.31
CA ASN A 186 7.45 0.67 12.61
C ASN A 186 6.73 0.36 11.30
N GLY A 187 7.35 -0.45 10.47
CA GLY A 187 6.75 -0.90 9.22
C GLY A 187 7.22 -2.30 8.84
N GLN A 188 6.60 -2.82 7.82
CA GLN A 188 6.88 -4.13 7.28
C GLN A 188 6.65 -4.13 5.78
N LYS A 189 7.57 -4.73 5.03
CA LYS A 189 7.31 -5.14 3.66
C LYS A 189 7.02 -6.64 3.64
N SER A 190 6.08 -7.07 2.83
CA SER A 190 5.83 -8.48 2.57
C SER A 190 5.77 -8.76 1.07
N LEU A 191 6.24 -9.94 0.71
CA LEU A 191 6.22 -10.45 -0.64
C LEU A 191 5.62 -11.84 -0.60
N ASP A 192 4.46 -12.01 -1.20
CA ASP A 192 3.80 -13.30 -1.37
C ASP A 192 3.84 -13.69 -2.84
N ILE A 193 4.28 -14.92 -3.11
CA ILE A 193 4.49 -15.43 -4.46
C ILE A 193 3.79 -16.76 -4.57
N ASN A 194 2.98 -16.90 -5.61
CA ASN A 194 2.39 -18.17 -6.01
C ASN A 194 2.92 -18.56 -7.39
N GLY A 195 3.21 -19.84 -7.58
CA GLY A 195 3.72 -20.29 -8.85
C GLY A 195 3.80 -21.81 -8.94
N GLU A 196 4.20 -22.26 -10.11
CA GLU A 196 4.38 -23.67 -10.38
C GLU A 196 5.87 -24.02 -10.22
N SER A 197 6.13 -25.13 -9.55
CA SER A 197 7.45 -25.80 -9.52
C SER A 197 8.62 -24.92 -9.03
N PHE A 198 8.62 -24.52 -7.75
CA PHE A 198 9.79 -23.88 -7.12
C PHE A 198 10.80 -24.90 -6.61
N THR A 199 12.10 -24.65 -6.83
CA THR A 199 13.16 -25.52 -6.32
C THR A 199 13.36 -25.39 -4.80
N GLU A 200 13.84 -26.48 -4.18
CA GLU A 200 14.13 -26.57 -2.75
C GLU A 200 15.22 -25.59 -2.26
N SER A 201 15.99 -24.98 -3.16
CA SER A 201 17.13 -24.12 -2.81
C SER A 201 16.74 -22.83 -2.03
N LEU A 202 15.45 -22.53 -1.92
CA LEU A 202 14.94 -21.40 -1.17
C LEU A 202 14.74 -21.67 0.32
N MET A 203 14.69 -22.94 0.69
CA MET A 203 14.51 -23.30 2.08
C MET A 203 15.81 -23.08 2.85
N GLN A 204 15.81 -22.05 3.67
CA GLN A 204 16.63 -22.09 4.86
C GLN A 204 15.87 -22.97 5.87
N SER A 205 16.41 -24.16 6.14
CA SER A 205 15.91 -24.95 7.27
C SER A 205 16.51 -24.36 8.54
N PRO A 206 15.77 -23.57 9.33
CA PRO A 206 16.29 -23.07 10.58
C PRO A 206 16.44 -24.27 11.52
N THR A 207 17.62 -24.49 12.03
CA THR A 207 17.78 -25.39 13.19
C THR A 207 17.09 -24.73 14.37
N ALA A 208 16.19 -25.43 15.04
CA ALA A 208 15.46 -24.89 16.16
C ALA A 208 16.41 -24.27 17.19
N GLY A 209 16.16 -23.01 17.55
CA GLY A 209 16.97 -22.23 18.49
C GLY A 209 18.16 -21.48 17.87
N CYS A 210 18.37 -21.55 16.56
CA CYS A 210 19.40 -20.78 15.87
C CYS A 210 18.81 -19.52 15.22
N VAL A 211 19.62 -18.46 15.13
CA VAL A 211 19.26 -17.26 14.41
C VAL A 211 19.20 -17.57 12.91
N VAL A 212 18.09 -17.28 12.28
CA VAL A 212 17.96 -17.38 10.82
C VAL A 212 18.67 -16.17 10.20
N PRO A 213 19.68 -16.35 9.33
CA PRO A 213 20.31 -15.23 8.68
C PRO A 213 19.34 -14.60 7.68
N PRO A 214 19.25 -13.25 7.64
CA PRO A 214 18.44 -12.58 6.64
C PRO A 214 19.05 -12.70 5.25
N LYS A 215 18.23 -12.49 4.22
CA LYS A 215 18.65 -12.42 2.82
C LYS A 215 18.06 -11.21 2.13
N ASP A 216 18.75 -10.76 1.10
CA ASP A 216 18.24 -9.72 0.22
C ASP A 216 17.51 -10.37 -0.96
N TYR A 217 16.34 -9.82 -1.28
CA TYR A 217 15.54 -10.23 -2.42
C TYR A 217 15.29 -9.03 -3.32
N SER A 218 15.30 -9.26 -4.62
CA SER A 218 14.86 -8.28 -5.58
C SER A 218 13.91 -8.92 -6.59
N VAL A 219 12.79 -8.27 -6.82
CA VAL A 219 11.77 -8.69 -7.76
C VAL A 219 11.77 -7.72 -8.92
N THR A 220 12.08 -8.19 -10.10
CA THR A 220 12.01 -7.39 -11.32
C THR A 220 10.78 -7.78 -12.10
N ILE A 221 9.94 -6.79 -12.38
CA ILE A 221 8.73 -6.95 -13.18
C ILE A 221 9.02 -6.39 -14.57
N SER A 222 8.79 -7.19 -15.60
CA SER A 222 8.92 -6.79 -16.99
C SER A 222 7.55 -6.81 -17.68
N GLY A 223 7.29 -5.80 -18.47
CA GLY A 223 6.12 -5.70 -19.34
C GLY A 223 6.56 -5.51 -20.79
N CYS A 224 5.62 -5.47 -21.73
CA CYS A 224 5.84 -5.37 -23.18
C CYS A 224 6.95 -4.35 -23.54
N GLY A 225 8.18 -4.87 -23.72
CA GLY A 225 9.33 -4.08 -24.20
C GLY A 225 9.95 -3.11 -23.22
N THR A 226 9.48 -3.00 -21.98
CA THR A 226 10.05 -2.12 -20.95
C THR A 226 10.10 -2.80 -19.58
N GLY A 227 11.24 -2.66 -18.89
CA GLY A 227 11.31 -2.99 -17.46
C GLY A 227 10.43 -2.03 -16.66
N LEU A 228 9.53 -2.57 -15.84
CA LEU A 228 8.64 -1.77 -15.01
C LEU A 228 9.33 -1.28 -13.74
N GLY A 229 10.41 -1.92 -13.38
CA GLY A 229 11.21 -1.61 -12.21
C GLY A 229 11.52 -2.84 -11.36
N THR A 230 12.21 -2.59 -10.27
CA THR A 230 12.65 -3.63 -9.34
C THR A 230 12.18 -3.25 -7.94
N LEU A 231 11.53 -4.19 -7.26
CA LEU A 231 11.17 -4.09 -5.85
C LEU A 231 12.26 -4.78 -5.04
N THR A 232 12.80 -4.12 -4.03
CA THR A 232 13.88 -4.65 -3.21
C THR A 232 13.44 -4.86 -1.77
N MET A 233 13.88 -5.96 -1.19
CA MET A 233 13.75 -6.27 0.23
C MET A 233 15.15 -6.58 0.76
N SER A 234 15.54 -5.90 1.82
CA SER A 234 16.85 -6.05 2.46
C SER A 234 16.70 -6.69 3.83
N ASN A 235 17.60 -7.59 4.18
CA ASN A 235 17.52 -8.30 5.47
C ASN A 235 16.16 -8.98 5.71
N ALA A 236 15.60 -9.57 4.68
CA ALA A 236 14.28 -10.18 4.74
C ALA A 236 14.33 -11.66 5.14
N TYR A 237 13.22 -12.16 5.65
CA TYR A 237 13.08 -13.50 6.17
C TYR A 237 11.94 -14.22 5.44
N MET A 238 12.17 -15.46 5.04
CA MET A 238 11.09 -16.34 4.59
C MET A 238 10.30 -16.81 5.80
N THR A 239 9.00 -16.55 5.81
CA THR A 239 8.12 -16.87 6.95
C THR A 239 7.28 -18.12 6.72
N SER A 240 6.93 -18.39 5.49
CA SER A 240 6.16 -19.58 5.14
C SER A 240 6.49 -20.10 3.76
N ARG A 241 6.30 -21.40 3.58
CA ARG A 241 6.24 -22.07 2.29
C ARG A 241 5.16 -23.14 2.36
N SER A 242 4.35 -23.25 1.34
CA SER A 242 3.48 -24.40 1.12
C SER A 242 3.73 -24.98 -0.25
N SER A 243 3.53 -26.30 -0.36
CA SER A 243 3.56 -27.02 -1.63
C SER A 243 2.32 -27.89 -1.66
N ASP A 244 1.55 -27.76 -2.72
CA ASP A 244 0.36 -28.59 -2.97
C ASP A 244 0.59 -29.39 -4.24
N VAL A 245 0.54 -30.70 -4.11
CA VAL A 245 0.79 -31.65 -5.20
C VAL A 245 -0.49 -32.43 -5.43
N ASP A 246 -1.14 -32.16 -6.54
CA ASP A 246 -2.27 -32.96 -7.01
C ASP A 246 -1.76 -33.95 -8.08
N PRO A 247 -2.11 -35.23 -8.00
CA PRO A 247 -1.70 -36.22 -9.01
C PRO A 247 -2.06 -35.90 -10.45
N GLU A 248 -3.05 -35.03 -10.65
CA GLU A 248 -3.55 -34.63 -11.97
C GLU A 248 -3.13 -33.21 -12.38
N SER A 249 -2.40 -32.48 -11.53
CA SER A 249 -1.99 -31.09 -11.77
C SER A 249 -0.50 -30.87 -11.54
N VAL A 250 -0.02 -29.73 -12.01
CA VAL A 250 1.34 -29.27 -11.74
C VAL A 250 1.46 -28.87 -10.28
N GLU A 251 2.59 -29.17 -9.65
CA GLU A 251 2.88 -28.76 -8.28
C GLU A 251 2.74 -27.23 -8.12
N LYS A 252 1.88 -26.81 -7.21
CA LYS A 252 1.69 -25.40 -6.86
C LYS A 252 2.42 -25.08 -5.57
N ASN A 253 3.19 -24.01 -5.59
CA ASN A 253 3.95 -23.56 -4.45
C ASN A 253 3.57 -22.13 -4.09
N SER A 254 3.51 -21.81 -2.80
CA SER A 254 3.45 -20.45 -2.31
C SER A 254 4.57 -20.16 -1.32
N VAL A 255 5.08 -18.94 -1.38
CA VAL A 255 6.18 -18.48 -0.53
C VAL A 255 5.85 -17.09 -0.02
N SER A 256 6.06 -16.86 1.29
CA SER A 256 5.93 -15.54 1.91
C SER A 256 7.26 -15.09 2.49
N ILE A 257 7.64 -13.85 2.21
CA ILE A 257 8.88 -13.21 2.62
C ILE A 257 8.54 -11.90 3.32
N ILE A 258 9.20 -11.58 4.42
CA ILE A 258 8.96 -10.37 5.23
C ILE A 258 10.27 -9.65 5.50
N GLU A 259 10.25 -8.32 5.37
CA GLU A 259 11.26 -7.37 5.83
C GLU A 259 10.63 -6.46 6.89
N TYR A 260 11.29 -6.29 8.01
CA TYR A 260 10.90 -5.33 9.05
C TYR A 260 11.64 -4.01 8.82
N LEU A 261 10.90 -2.90 8.81
CA LEU A 261 11.38 -1.53 8.54
C LEU A 261 11.65 -0.76 9.84
#